data_c665469f777e4d20d8458e552aeb7cd0
#
_entry.id   c665469f777e4d20d8458e552aeb7cd0
#
_cell.length_a   1.000
_cell.length_b   1.000
_cell.length_c   1.000
_cell.angle_alpha   90.00
_cell.angle_beta   90.00
_cell.angle_gamma   90.00
#
_symmetry.space_group_name_H-M   'P 1'
#
loop_
_entity.id
_entity.type
_entity.pdbx_description
1 polymer ?
#
loop_
_entity_poly.entity_id
_entity_poly.type
_entity_poly.pdbx_seq_one_letter_code
_entity_poly.pdbx_strand_id
1 'polypeptide(L)'
;INESGVGAVNLSWWGRGEFEDRAVHLIMDVMHAHDIRVTFHLEPYGPKRVEQFPADVAYILQEYGEKRQWDCLLLHRWSDGTTGPVFKLFNSLVPKSIRDCHGKEVELRDYVPQGTWRRVTDEIRRTLRHDFDHVTILSESPNAGDVASAGFDGLAIYGPDSLQTHWLEWALEASRKGLAFTFNVNPGLDEIEQRNVAFGSCYQPRSFIPATSPL
;
A
#
# COMPACT_ATOMS: atom_id res chain seq x y z
N ILE A 1 20.72 4.73 4.57
CA ILE A 1 19.56 4.74 3.65
C ILE A 1 19.95 5.46 2.35
N ASN A 2 20.46 6.68 2.37
CA ASN A 2 20.86 7.40 1.15
C ASN A 2 21.92 6.65 0.32
N GLU A 3 22.90 6.05 0.97
CA GLU A 3 23.93 5.23 0.31
C GLU A 3 23.35 3.97 -0.34
N SER A 4 22.20 3.51 0.11
CA SER A 4 21.50 2.35 -0.44
C SER A 4 20.60 2.69 -1.63
N GLY A 5 20.52 3.95 -2.05
CA GLY A 5 19.66 4.39 -3.15
C GLY A 5 18.16 4.46 -2.82
N VAL A 6 17.80 4.43 -1.53
CA VAL A 6 16.40 4.58 -1.09
C VAL A 6 15.99 6.05 -1.18
N GLY A 7 15.07 6.38 -2.06
CA GLY A 7 14.55 7.74 -2.25
C GLY A 7 13.24 8.04 -1.52
N ALA A 8 12.53 7.01 -1.06
CA ALA A 8 11.28 7.18 -0.32
C ALA A 8 11.06 6.06 0.68
N VAL A 9 10.32 6.37 1.74
CA VAL A 9 9.81 5.39 2.72
C VAL A 9 8.29 5.39 2.70
N ASN A 10 7.72 4.21 2.88
CA ASN A 10 6.28 4.00 2.96
C ASN A 10 5.93 3.66 4.41
N LEU A 11 5.21 4.56 5.08
CA LEU A 11 4.83 4.41 6.48
C LEU A 11 3.52 3.63 6.61
N SER A 12 3.54 2.54 7.34
CA SER A 12 2.32 1.85 7.77
C SER A 12 1.59 2.76 8.77
N TRP A 13 0.38 3.22 8.41
CA TRP A 13 -0.38 4.19 9.18
C TRP A 13 -1.76 3.63 9.54
N TRP A 14 -2.00 3.52 10.83
CA TRP A 14 -3.16 2.82 11.39
C TRP A 14 -4.34 3.72 11.72
N GLY A 15 -4.15 5.02 11.68
CA GLY A 15 -5.21 5.98 11.93
C GLY A 15 -4.75 7.17 12.74
N ARG A 16 -5.58 8.20 12.73
CA ARG A 16 -5.36 9.42 13.49
C ARG A 16 -5.34 9.15 15.00
N GLY A 17 -4.29 9.62 15.67
CA GLY A 17 -4.09 9.48 17.11
C GLY A 17 -3.44 8.17 17.54
N GLU A 18 -3.21 7.22 16.62
CA GLU A 18 -2.47 5.99 16.89
C GLU A 18 -0.98 6.26 17.16
N PHE A 19 -0.25 5.22 17.53
CA PHE A 19 1.17 5.37 17.86
C PHE A 19 1.98 5.91 16.69
N GLU A 20 1.76 5.35 15.51
CA GLU A 20 2.44 5.74 14.27
C GLU A 20 2.14 7.20 13.91
N ASP A 21 0.88 7.60 14.04
CA ASP A 21 0.46 8.97 13.75
C ASP A 21 1.23 10.01 14.58
N ARG A 22 1.45 9.73 15.85
CA ARG A 22 2.25 10.61 16.73
C ARG A 22 3.72 10.67 16.36
N ALA A 23 4.25 9.64 15.70
CA ALA A 23 5.64 9.58 15.29
C ALA A 23 5.90 10.22 13.91
N VAL A 24 4.87 10.45 13.10
CA VAL A 24 5.02 10.92 11.71
C VAL A 24 5.82 12.22 11.63
N HIS A 25 5.55 13.20 12.47
CA HIS A 25 6.28 14.48 12.44
C HIS A 25 7.80 14.28 12.60
N LEU A 26 8.20 13.48 13.58
CA LEU A 26 9.61 13.17 13.81
C LEU A 26 10.22 12.41 12.63
N ILE A 27 9.49 11.43 12.10
CA ILE A 27 9.95 10.65 10.94
C ILE A 27 10.14 11.57 9.74
N MET A 28 9.20 12.46 9.47
CA MET A 28 9.29 13.38 8.34
C MET A 28 10.43 14.37 8.50
N ASP A 29 10.72 14.88 9.72
CA ASP A 29 11.85 15.76 9.96
C ASP A 29 13.18 15.05 9.64
N VAL A 30 13.32 13.81 10.10
CA VAL A 30 14.53 13.02 9.84
C VAL A 30 14.65 12.70 8.34
N MET A 31 13.57 12.28 7.69
CA MET A 31 13.58 11.95 6.26
C MET A 31 13.88 13.16 5.39
N HIS A 32 13.27 14.32 5.72
CA HIS A 32 13.54 15.57 5.01
C HIS A 32 15.03 15.98 5.11
N ALA A 33 15.63 15.87 6.29
CA ALA A 33 17.05 16.16 6.49
C ALA A 33 17.98 15.28 5.64
N HIS A 34 17.48 14.15 5.14
CA HIS A 34 18.21 13.21 4.29
C HIS A 34 17.71 13.15 2.85
N ASP A 35 16.89 14.10 2.42
CA ASP A 35 16.25 14.13 1.10
C ASP A 35 15.48 12.83 0.74
N ILE A 36 14.85 12.23 1.73
CA ILE A 36 14.01 11.04 1.57
C ILE A 36 12.55 11.47 1.65
N ARG A 37 11.76 11.04 0.68
CA ARG A 37 10.32 11.30 0.63
C ARG A 37 9.55 10.30 1.48
N VAL A 38 8.35 10.68 1.90
CA VAL A 38 7.45 9.85 2.71
C VAL A 38 6.14 9.65 1.96
N THR A 39 5.66 8.43 1.94
CA THR A 39 4.30 8.08 1.53
C THR A 39 3.64 7.23 2.61
N PHE A 40 2.34 6.99 2.49
CA PHE A 40 1.57 6.32 3.52
C PHE A 40 0.93 5.04 3.00
N HIS A 41 1.05 4.00 3.80
CA HIS A 41 0.39 2.72 3.65
C HIS A 41 -0.78 2.69 4.64
N LEU A 42 -1.99 2.92 4.14
CA LEU A 42 -3.18 3.02 4.98
C LEU A 42 -3.69 1.63 5.33
N GLU A 43 -3.77 1.35 6.63
CA GLU A 43 -4.19 0.06 7.15
C GLU A 43 -5.73 -0.02 7.24
N PRO A 44 -6.37 -1.11 6.74
CA PRO A 44 -7.82 -1.20 6.65
C PRO A 44 -8.47 -1.76 7.92
N TYR A 45 -7.71 -1.91 8.99
CA TYR A 45 -8.19 -2.60 10.19
C TYR A 45 -9.12 -1.72 11.04
N GLY A 46 -10.14 -2.36 11.57
CA GLY A 46 -11.16 -1.72 12.40
C GLY A 46 -12.50 -1.54 11.68
N PRO A 47 -13.58 -1.35 12.44
CA PRO A 47 -14.94 -1.21 11.91
C PRO A 47 -15.03 0.00 10.98
N LYS A 48 -15.55 -0.21 9.77
CA LYS A 48 -15.77 0.85 8.76
C LYS A 48 -14.49 1.60 8.34
N ARG A 49 -13.32 1.01 8.53
CA ARG A 49 -12.04 1.67 8.26
C ARG A 49 -11.91 2.15 6.81
N VAL A 50 -12.37 1.33 5.86
CA VAL A 50 -12.32 1.66 4.43
C VAL A 50 -13.11 2.94 4.12
N GLU A 51 -14.25 3.14 4.77
CA GLU A 51 -15.08 4.33 4.59
C GLU A 51 -14.44 5.61 5.18
N GLN A 52 -13.43 5.47 6.04
CA GLN A 52 -12.70 6.58 6.64
C GLN A 52 -11.52 7.06 5.78
N PHE A 53 -11.05 6.26 4.84
CA PHE A 53 -9.88 6.62 4.04
C PHE A 53 -9.92 7.99 3.37
N PRO A 54 -11.04 8.49 2.84
CA PRO A 54 -11.08 9.85 2.31
C PRO A 54 -10.76 10.92 3.38
N ALA A 55 -11.31 10.77 4.58
CA ALA A 55 -11.03 11.67 5.69
C ALA A 55 -9.59 11.54 6.22
N ASP A 56 -9.05 10.32 6.22
CA ASP A 56 -7.67 10.07 6.61
C ASP A 56 -6.67 10.68 5.64
N VAL A 57 -6.90 10.51 4.34
CA VAL A 57 -6.07 11.14 3.31
C VAL A 57 -6.11 12.65 3.42
N ALA A 58 -7.30 13.24 3.61
CA ALA A 58 -7.43 14.67 3.83
C ALA A 58 -6.66 15.14 5.08
N TYR A 59 -6.75 14.39 6.19
CA TYR A 59 -5.99 14.66 7.40
C TYR A 59 -4.48 14.61 7.18
N ILE A 60 -3.99 13.55 6.53
CA ILE A 60 -2.56 13.39 6.25
C ILE A 60 -2.04 14.55 5.40
N LEU A 61 -2.78 14.94 4.38
CA LEU A 61 -2.37 16.05 3.51
C LEU A 61 -2.37 17.38 4.23
N GLN A 62 -3.37 17.63 5.06
CA GLN A 62 -3.42 18.85 5.85
C GLN A 62 -2.34 18.88 6.94
N GLU A 63 -2.21 17.82 7.70
CA GLU A 63 -1.31 17.77 8.86
C GLU A 63 0.15 17.62 8.48
N TYR A 64 0.42 16.73 7.54
CA TYR A 64 1.79 16.34 7.19
C TYR A 64 2.27 16.88 5.84
N GLY A 65 1.36 17.32 4.99
CA GLY A 65 1.68 17.90 3.69
C GLY A 65 1.65 19.42 3.71
N GLU A 66 0.48 20.03 3.83
CA GLU A 66 0.28 21.48 3.70
C GLU A 66 1.10 22.27 4.73
N LYS A 67 1.05 21.87 6.01
CA LYS A 67 1.80 22.52 7.09
C LYS A 67 3.31 22.45 6.90
N ARG A 68 3.81 21.56 6.06
CA ARG A 68 5.22 21.37 5.74
C ARG A 68 5.55 21.78 4.30
N GLN A 69 4.66 22.49 3.61
CA GLN A 69 4.85 22.95 2.25
C GLN A 69 5.19 21.80 1.26
N TRP A 70 4.69 20.58 1.53
CA TRP A 70 4.88 19.38 0.72
C TRP A 70 6.32 18.84 0.62
N ASP A 71 7.27 19.44 1.34
CA ASP A 71 8.71 19.20 1.18
C ASP A 71 9.14 17.75 1.37
N CYS A 72 8.38 16.98 2.13
CA CYS A 72 8.75 15.60 2.46
C CYS A 72 7.81 14.56 1.85
N LEU A 73 6.68 14.92 1.26
CA LEU A 73 5.77 13.96 0.66
C LEU A 73 6.30 13.42 -0.67
N LEU A 74 6.07 12.13 -0.90
CA LEU A 74 6.29 11.54 -2.21
C LEU A 74 5.20 12.01 -3.16
N LEU A 75 5.61 12.78 -4.16
CA LEU A 75 4.75 13.21 -5.25
C LEU A 75 5.10 12.43 -6.51
N HIS A 76 4.10 11.84 -7.13
CA HIS A 76 4.23 11.20 -8.43
C HIS A 76 3.93 12.22 -9.54
N ARG A 77 4.77 12.23 -10.56
CA ARG A 77 4.53 13.01 -11.78
C ARG A 77 4.14 12.05 -12.90
N TRP A 78 2.97 12.27 -13.46
CA TRP A 78 2.47 11.53 -14.61
C TRP A 78 3.08 12.04 -15.93
N SER A 79 2.94 11.25 -17.00
CA SER A 79 3.48 11.58 -18.32
C SER A 79 2.90 12.84 -18.95
N ASP A 80 1.69 13.24 -18.54
CA ASP A 80 1.04 14.49 -18.95
C ASP A 80 1.53 15.72 -18.17
N GLY A 81 2.45 15.52 -17.22
CA GLY A 81 3.02 16.59 -16.39
C GLY A 81 2.25 16.84 -15.09
N THR A 82 1.06 16.25 -14.90
CA THR A 82 0.31 16.37 -13.65
C THR A 82 1.05 15.75 -12.48
N THR A 83 0.87 16.28 -11.28
CA THR A 83 1.53 15.81 -10.06
C THR A 83 0.55 15.62 -8.93
N GLY A 84 0.88 14.71 -8.03
CA GLY A 84 0.11 14.52 -6.81
C GLY A 84 0.70 13.48 -5.87
N PRO A 85 0.16 13.41 -4.64
CA PRO A 85 0.63 12.49 -3.64
C PRO A 85 0.33 11.03 -4.00
N VAL A 86 1.11 10.14 -3.40
CA VAL A 86 0.95 8.68 -3.55
C VAL A 86 0.47 8.10 -2.23
N PHE A 87 -0.54 7.23 -2.29
CA PHE A 87 -1.00 6.43 -1.16
C PHE A 87 -1.11 4.97 -1.56
N LYS A 88 -0.79 4.08 -0.64
CA LYS A 88 -1.04 2.65 -0.79
C LYS A 88 -2.14 2.24 0.19
N LEU A 89 -3.14 1.49 -0.29
CA LEU A 89 -4.17 0.91 0.56
C LEU A 89 -3.88 -0.57 0.77
N PHE A 90 -3.55 -0.92 2.03
CA PHE A 90 -3.23 -2.29 2.41
C PHE A 90 -4.46 -3.19 2.37
N ASN A 91 -4.25 -4.45 2.05
CA ASN A 91 -5.29 -5.49 2.03
C ASN A 91 -6.55 -5.10 1.23
N SER A 92 -6.37 -4.25 0.21
CA SER A 92 -7.45 -3.81 -0.66
C SER A 92 -7.83 -4.90 -1.67
N LEU A 93 -9.12 -4.97 -1.99
CA LEU A 93 -9.68 -5.91 -2.98
C LEU A 93 -9.46 -7.40 -2.61
N VAL A 94 -9.50 -7.72 -1.32
CA VAL A 94 -9.49 -9.12 -0.91
C VAL A 94 -10.72 -9.86 -1.44
N PRO A 95 -10.62 -11.16 -1.79
CA PRO A 95 -11.75 -11.94 -2.25
C PRO A 95 -12.80 -12.12 -1.14
N LYS A 96 -14.05 -12.35 -1.52
CA LYS A 96 -15.13 -12.59 -0.55
C LYS A 96 -14.87 -13.84 0.30
N SER A 97 -14.32 -14.87 -0.32
CA SER A 97 -13.97 -16.12 0.36
C SER A 97 -12.68 -16.71 -0.21
N ILE A 98 -12.04 -17.52 0.60
CA ILE A 98 -10.88 -18.32 0.21
C ILE A 98 -11.12 -19.79 0.61
N ARG A 99 -10.38 -20.71 0.02
CA ARG A 99 -10.31 -22.07 0.54
C ARG A 99 -9.16 -22.19 1.54
N ASP A 100 -9.49 -22.69 2.72
CA ASP A 100 -8.45 -22.98 3.73
C ASP A 100 -7.62 -24.22 3.34
N CYS A 101 -6.62 -24.56 4.16
CA CYS A 101 -5.74 -25.71 3.92
C CYS A 101 -6.46 -27.09 3.98
N HIS A 102 -7.69 -27.13 4.45
CA HIS A 102 -8.54 -28.31 4.46
C HIS A 102 -9.54 -28.34 3.29
N GLY A 103 -9.46 -27.34 2.39
CA GLY A 103 -10.35 -27.19 1.25
C GLY A 103 -11.73 -26.62 1.56
N LYS A 104 -11.95 -26.21 2.82
CA LYS A 104 -13.21 -25.58 3.25
C LYS A 104 -13.25 -24.13 2.82
N GLU A 105 -14.37 -23.68 2.28
CA GLU A 105 -14.60 -22.28 1.96
C GLU A 105 -14.79 -21.44 3.24
N VAL A 106 -14.02 -20.37 3.38
CA VAL A 106 -14.05 -19.45 4.51
C VAL A 106 -14.26 -18.04 4.00
N GLU A 107 -15.32 -17.38 4.47
CA GLU A 107 -15.56 -15.98 4.16
C GLU A 107 -14.54 -15.11 4.90
N LEU A 108 -13.99 -14.12 4.17
CA LEU A 108 -13.05 -13.15 4.74
C LEU A 108 -13.82 -11.98 5.36
N ARG A 109 -13.51 -11.69 6.63
CA ARG A 109 -14.15 -10.58 7.37
C ARG A 109 -13.84 -9.21 6.79
N ASP A 110 -12.69 -9.09 6.14
CA ASP A 110 -12.20 -7.84 5.58
C ASP A 110 -12.63 -7.64 4.11
N TYR A 111 -13.51 -8.51 3.61
CA TYR A 111 -14.08 -8.33 2.28
C TYR A 111 -14.89 -7.04 2.20
N VAL A 112 -14.54 -6.23 1.21
CA VAL A 112 -15.27 -5.01 0.86
C VAL A 112 -15.69 -5.09 -0.61
N PRO A 113 -16.97 -4.85 -0.93
CA PRO A 113 -17.45 -4.87 -2.31
C PRO A 113 -16.70 -3.86 -3.20
N GLN A 114 -16.44 -4.26 -4.43
CA GLN A 114 -15.71 -3.45 -5.41
C GLN A 114 -16.33 -2.04 -5.62
N GLY A 115 -17.66 -1.95 -5.62
CA GLY A 115 -18.37 -0.68 -5.72
C GLY A 115 -18.13 0.26 -4.54
N THR A 116 -17.87 -0.29 -3.33
CA THR A 116 -17.45 0.52 -2.19
C THR A 116 -16.05 1.08 -2.38
N TRP A 117 -15.11 0.28 -2.88
CA TRP A 117 -13.77 0.75 -3.22
C TRP A 117 -13.81 1.85 -4.26
N ARG A 118 -14.61 1.70 -5.32
CA ARG A 118 -14.78 2.73 -6.34
C ARG A 118 -15.27 4.04 -5.74
N ARG A 119 -16.29 4.00 -4.90
CA ARG A 119 -16.80 5.19 -4.21
C ARG A 119 -15.73 5.85 -3.35
N VAL A 120 -14.96 5.07 -2.61
CA VAL A 120 -13.88 5.58 -1.73
C VAL A 120 -12.77 6.24 -2.55
N THR A 121 -12.29 5.61 -3.60
CA THR A 121 -11.24 6.18 -4.46
C THR A 121 -11.72 7.46 -5.17
N ASP A 122 -12.97 7.50 -5.64
CA ASP A 122 -13.57 8.69 -6.24
C ASP A 122 -13.75 9.83 -5.21
N GLU A 123 -14.05 9.50 -3.96
CA GLU A 123 -14.17 10.48 -2.87
C GLU A 123 -12.80 11.05 -2.48
N ILE A 124 -11.76 10.24 -2.37
CA ILE A 124 -10.38 10.70 -2.15
C ILE A 124 -10.00 11.72 -3.25
N ARG A 125 -10.23 11.41 -4.51
CA ARG A 125 -9.92 12.33 -5.62
C ARG A 125 -10.69 13.65 -5.54
N ARG A 126 -11.95 13.60 -5.10
CA ARG A 126 -12.74 14.83 -4.93
C ARG A 126 -12.25 15.70 -3.78
N THR A 127 -11.81 15.08 -2.69
CA THR A 127 -11.27 15.80 -1.53
C THR A 127 -9.98 16.54 -1.87
N LEU A 128 -9.13 15.96 -2.74
CA LEU A 128 -7.83 16.51 -3.09
C LEU A 128 -7.83 17.47 -4.29
N ARG A 129 -8.95 17.67 -4.93
CA ARG A 129 -9.07 18.39 -6.21
C ARG A 129 -8.58 19.83 -6.20
N HIS A 130 -8.42 20.45 -5.04
CA HIS A 130 -8.00 21.84 -4.90
C HIS A 130 -6.50 22.00 -4.67
N ASP A 131 -5.82 20.95 -4.19
CA ASP A 131 -4.42 20.99 -3.78
C ASP A 131 -3.50 20.42 -4.86
N PHE A 132 -3.97 19.41 -5.59
CA PHE A 132 -3.17 18.70 -6.58
C PHE A 132 -3.96 18.41 -7.86
N ASP A 133 -3.24 18.27 -8.96
CA ASP A 133 -3.82 17.87 -10.24
C ASP A 133 -4.36 16.43 -10.18
N HIS A 134 -3.69 15.60 -9.38
CA HIS A 134 -3.93 14.16 -9.34
C HIS A 134 -3.57 13.56 -7.97
N VAL A 135 -4.10 12.38 -7.67
CA VAL A 135 -3.67 11.53 -6.56
C VAL A 135 -3.45 10.12 -7.09
N THR A 136 -2.33 9.51 -6.72
CA THR A 136 -2.03 8.12 -7.09
C THR A 136 -2.44 7.20 -5.92
N ILE A 137 -3.42 6.35 -6.15
CA ILE A 137 -3.92 5.40 -5.16
C ILE A 137 -3.57 3.99 -5.62
N LEU A 138 -2.70 3.32 -4.88
CA LEU A 138 -2.21 1.98 -5.20
C LEU A 138 -2.96 0.92 -4.40
N SER A 139 -3.35 -0.15 -5.09
CA SER A 139 -3.96 -1.34 -4.50
C SER A 139 -2.96 -2.46 -4.34
N GLU A 140 -3.17 -3.31 -3.35
CA GLU A 140 -2.34 -4.50 -3.14
C GLU A 140 -2.75 -5.71 -4.00
N SER A 141 -3.88 -5.64 -4.65
CA SER A 141 -4.38 -6.75 -5.48
C SER A 141 -3.52 -6.95 -6.73
N PRO A 142 -3.18 -8.20 -7.09
CA PRO A 142 -2.53 -8.51 -8.36
C PRO A 142 -3.48 -8.49 -9.56
N ASN A 143 -4.80 -8.41 -9.35
CA ASN A 143 -5.80 -8.41 -10.42
C ASN A 143 -5.98 -7.01 -11.01
N ALA A 144 -5.31 -6.73 -12.12
CA ALA A 144 -5.39 -5.44 -12.78
C ALA A 144 -6.81 -5.05 -13.24
N GLY A 145 -7.69 -6.03 -13.50
CA GLY A 145 -9.08 -5.80 -13.84
C GLY A 145 -9.89 -5.23 -12.68
N ASP A 146 -9.75 -5.84 -11.52
CA ASP A 146 -10.42 -5.41 -10.29
C ASP A 146 -9.87 -4.05 -9.82
N VAL A 147 -8.55 -3.87 -9.89
CA VAL A 147 -7.87 -2.61 -9.56
C VAL A 147 -8.43 -1.45 -10.40
N ALA A 148 -8.47 -1.61 -11.72
CA ALA A 148 -9.03 -0.59 -12.62
C ALA A 148 -10.51 -0.32 -12.32
N SER A 149 -11.33 -1.37 -12.14
CA SER A 149 -12.76 -1.25 -11.90
C SER A 149 -13.08 -0.58 -10.56
N ALA A 150 -12.24 -0.82 -9.55
CA ALA A 150 -12.34 -0.19 -8.24
C ALA A 150 -11.76 1.24 -8.20
N GLY A 151 -11.22 1.74 -9.31
CA GLY A 151 -10.75 3.10 -9.43
C GLY A 151 -9.37 3.35 -8.83
N PHE A 152 -8.57 2.33 -8.63
CA PHE A 152 -7.16 2.50 -8.27
C PHE A 152 -6.32 2.88 -9.49
N ASP A 153 -5.17 3.51 -9.25
CA ASP A 153 -4.24 3.97 -10.28
C ASP A 153 -3.11 2.98 -10.54
N GLY A 154 -2.97 1.95 -9.69
CA GLY A 154 -1.92 0.97 -9.87
C GLY A 154 -1.94 -0.17 -8.86
N LEU A 155 -1.03 -1.11 -9.10
CA LEU A 155 -0.77 -2.28 -8.28
C LEU A 155 0.51 -2.09 -7.49
N ALA A 156 0.46 -2.34 -6.18
CA ALA A 156 1.62 -2.33 -5.29
C ALA A 156 1.61 -3.60 -4.43
N ILE A 157 2.09 -4.68 -5.00
CA ILE A 157 2.03 -6.01 -4.40
C ILE A 157 2.93 -6.07 -3.16
N TYR A 158 2.40 -6.60 -2.05
CA TYR A 158 3.09 -6.67 -0.77
C TYR A 158 3.70 -8.04 -0.46
N GLY A 159 3.08 -9.11 -0.91
CA GLY A 159 3.48 -10.48 -0.55
C GLY A 159 4.94 -10.82 -0.92
N PRO A 160 5.73 -11.38 0.01
CA PRO A 160 7.17 -11.57 -0.19
C PRO A 160 7.56 -12.83 -0.97
N ASP A 161 6.71 -13.82 -1.04
CA ASP A 161 7.16 -15.20 -1.13
C ASP A 161 6.95 -15.93 -2.44
N SER A 162 6.20 -15.39 -3.39
CA SER A 162 5.91 -16.20 -4.59
C SER A 162 5.85 -15.41 -5.88
N LEU A 163 6.17 -14.16 -5.83
CA LEU A 163 5.59 -13.23 -6.76
C LEU A 163 6.52 -12.88 -7.92
N GLN A 164 7.82 -13.14 -7.77
CA GLN A 164 8.81 -12.83 -8.80
C GLN A 164 8.52 -13.51 -10.15
N THR A 165 7.95 -14.70 -10.11
CA THR A 165 7.58 -15.44 -11.33
C THR A 165 6.42 -14.81 -12.09
N HIS A 166 5.58 -14.02 -11.41
CA HIS A 166 4.39 -13.39 -12.00
C HIS A 166 4.57 -11.90 -12.29
N TRP A 167 5.67 -11.28 -11.87
CA TRP A 167 5.85 -9.82 -12.02
C TRP A 167 5.71 -9.34 -13.46
N LEU A 168 6.28 -10.06 -14.41
CA LEU A 168 6.18 -9.68 -15.81
C LEU A 168 4.73 -9.73 -16.31
N GLU A 169 3.99 -10.76 -15.95
CA GLU A 169 2.59 -10.92 -16.30
C GLU A 169 1.75 -9.77 -15.74
N TRP A 170 1.86 -9.52 -14.44
CA TRP A 170 1.13 -8.43 -13.78
C TRP A 170 1.51 -7.06 -14.30
N ALA A 171 2.79 -6.81 -14.55
CA ALA A 171 3.25 -5.55 -15.14
C ALA A 171 2.67 -5.32 -16.54
N LEU A 172 2.62 -6.36 -17.37
CA LEU A 172 2.02 -6.30 -18.70
C LEU A 172 0.51 -6.06 -18.65
N GLU A 173 -0.19 -6.72 -17.73
CA GLU A 173 -1.63 -6.49 -17.54
C GLU A 173 -1.93 -5.09 -17.02
N ALA A 174 -1.16 -4.61 -16.03
CA ALA A 174 -1.25 -3.24 -15.54
C ALA A 174 -1.04 -2.24 -16.67
N SER A 175 0.03 -2.40 -17.44
CA SER A 175 0.34 -1.53 -18.58
C SER A 175 -0.78 -1.49 -19.63
N ARG A 176 -1.38 -2.63 -19.98
CA ARG A 176 -2.51 -2.68 -20.93
C ARG A 176 -3.74 -1.90 -20.45
N LYS A 177 -3.86 -1.69 -19.13
CA LYS A 177 -4.97 -0.97 -18.50
C LYS A 177 -4.59 0.47 -18.11
N GLY A 178 -3.37 0.91 -18.45
CA GLY A 178 -2.88 2.24 -18.06
C GLY A 178 -2.64 2.40 -16.56
N LEU A 179 -2.40 1.30 -15.85
CA LEU A 179 -2.14 1.28 -14.42
C LEU A 179 -0.64 1.30 -14.14
N ALA A 180 -0.24 1.97 -13.06
CA ALA A 180 1.10 1.86 -12.49
C ALA A 180 1.34 0.45 -11.92
N PHE A 181 2.59 0.00 -11.94
CA PHE A 181 2.98 -1.25 -11.32
C PHE A 181 4.22 -1.05 -10.46
N THR A 182 4.15 -1.48 -9.21
CA THR A 182 5.31 -1.54 -8.31
C THR A 182 5.52 -2.99 -7.88
N PHE A 183 6.78 -3.40 -7.83
CA PHE A 183 7.16 -4.74 -7.38
C PHE A 183 7.98 -4.67 -6.10
N ASN A 184 7.91 -5.72 -5.30
CA ASN A 184 8.70 -5.84 -4.10
C ASN A 184 10.01 -6.57 -4.37
N VAL A 185 11.10 -6.07 -3.80
CA VAL A 185 12.33 -6.82 -3.60
C VAL A 185 12.44 -7.13 -2.12
N ASN A 186 12.43 -8.40 -1.78
CA ASN A 186 12.49 -8.83 -0.39
C ASN A 186 13.88 -9.37 -0.07
N PRO A 187 14.60 -8.77 0.89
CA PRO A 187 15.92 -9.24 1.29
C PRO A 187 15.88 -10.55 2.08
N GLY A 188 14.70 -10.97 2.50
CA GLY A 188 14.45 -12.19 3.26
C GLY A 188 13.34 -11.97 4.29
N LEU A 189 12.75 -13.07 4.75
CA LEU A 189 11.71 -13.08 5.77
C LEU A 189 11.87 -14.33 6.61
N ASP A 190 11.82 -14.17 7.93
CA ASP A 190 11.68 -15.28 8.87
C ASP A 190 10.53 -15.01 9.84
N GLU A 191 9.44 -15.72 9.68
CA GLU A 191 8.27 -15.65 10.56
C GLU A 191 8.25 -16.74 11.64
N ILE A 192 9.20 -17.68 11.60
CA ILE A 192 9.16 -18.87 12.48
C ILE A 192 9.23 -18.46 13.94
N GLU A 193 10.09 -17.50 14.26
CA GLU A 193 10.23 -17.02 15.64
C GLU A 193 9.25 -15.91 16.02
N GLN A 194 8.67 -15.23 15.04
CA GLN A 194 7.78 -14.09 15.28
C GLN A 194 6.35 -14.48 15.62
N ARG A 195 5.92 -15.68 15.22
CA ARG A 195 4.51 -16.07 15.33
C ARG A 195 4.35 -17.39 16.07
N ASN A 196 3.72 -17.33 17.24
CA ASN A 196 3.20 -18.52 17.92
C ASN A 196 2.00 -19.04 17.12
N VAL A 197 2.25 -20.02 16.26
CA VAL A 197 1.21 -20.66 15.47
C VAL A 197 0.66 -21.86 16.22
N ALA A 198 -0.64 -21.86 16.48
CA ALA A 198 -1.31 -22.99 17.14
C ALA A 198 -1.16 -24.26 16.30
N PHE A 199 -0.87 -25.39 16.95
CA PHE A 199 -0.82 -26.69 16.30
C PHE A 199 -2.13 -26.98 15.58
N GLY A 200 -2.04 -27.39 14.29
CA GLY A 200 -3.23 -27.62 13.44
C GLY A 200 -3.81 -26.38 12.76
N SER A 201 -3.18 -25.22 12.96
CA SER A 201 -3.53 -24.01 12.20
C SER A 201 -3.21 -24.19 10.72
N CYS A 202 -4.03 -23.62 9.85
CA CYS A 202 -3.75 -23.51 8.43
C CYS A 202 -2.61 -22.54 8.11
N TYR A 203 -2.26 -21.68 9.04
CA TYR A 203 -1.14 -20.79 8.89
C TYR A 203 0.18 -21.57 9.02
N GLN A 204 1.01 -21.47 8.00
CA GLN A 204 2.38 -21.98 8.04
C GLN A 204 3.32 -20.78 8.12
N PRO A 205 4.13 -20.65 9.20
CA PRO A 205 5.14 -19.60 9.26
C PRO A 205 6.09 -19.75 8.09
N ARG A 206 6.42 -18.63 7.46
CA ARG A 206 7.27 -18.61 6.27
C ARG A 206 8.67 -18.22 6.67
N SER A 207 9.64 -18.92 6.12
CA SER A 207 11.04 -18.50 6.18
C SER A 207 11.58 -18.49 4.75
N PHE A 208 12.05 -17.34 4.34
CA PHE A 208 12.72 -17.14 3.08
C PHE A 208 14.03 -16.42 3.32
N ILE A 209 15.11 -17.16 3.25
CA ILE A 209 16.46 -16.62 3.29
C ILE A 209 17.01 -16.70 1.86
N PRO A 210 17.27 -15.58 1.19
CA PRO A 210 17.90 -15.62 -0.12
C PRO A 210 19.20 -16.40 -0.05
N ALA A 211 19.44 -17.26 -1.01
CA ALA A 211 20.73 -17.91 -1.12
C ALA A 211 21.81 -16.80 -1.21
N THR A 212 22.64 -16.72 -0.21
CA THR A 212 23.81 -15.85 -0.25
C THR A 212 24.71 -16.35 -1.36
N SER A 213 24.70 -15.68 -2.52
CA SER A 213 25.79 -15.85 -3.46
C SER A 213 27.06 -15.40 -2.74
N PRO A 214 28.09 -16.23 -2.68
CA PRO A 214 29.38 -15.74 -2.21
C PRO A 214 29.81 -14.60 -3.14
N LEU A 215 30.07 -13.45 -2.54
CA LEU A 215 30.70 -12.31 -3.20
C LEU A 215 32.11 -12.69 -3.67
#